data_49710048879773481415a76ea74ead68
#
_entry.id   49710048879773481415a76ea74ead68
#
_cell.length_a   1.000
_cell.length_b   1.000
_cell.length_c   1.000
_cell.angle_alpha   90.00
_cell.angle_beta   90.00
_cell.angle_gamma   90.00
#
_symmetry.space_group_name_H-M   'P 1'
#
loop_
_entity.id
_entity.type
_entity.pdbx_description
1 polymer ?
#
loop_
_entity_poly.entity_id
_entity_poly.type
_entity_poly.pdbx_seq_one_letter_code
_entity_poly.pdbx_strand_id
1 'polypeptide(L)'
;MAVVRGEHGKMTGKFCRECGTKLVPKELKNEGIVPYCPSCGQYRFPQYNVAVIMIVVNESTDEILLIQQYGRPSYILVAGYVTRGESLEDACRREIREETGMTVSRIKYNRTEFFEKSDSLMCNFTIFVKDASELHTNYEVDRYAWFTRDEARANIRPNSLAEKFLVAYLDEEQKEAK
;
A
#
# COMPACT_ATOMS: atom_id res chain seq x y z
N MET A 1 21.09 -10.90 -22.35
CA MET A 1 20.64 -9.70 -21.64
C MET A 1 21.02 -9.86 -20.18
N ALA A 2 21.99 -9.08 -19.71
CA ALA A 2 22.38 -9.09 -18.32
C ALA A 2 21.31 -8.34 -17.51
N VAL A 3 20.62 -9.05 -16.65
CA VAL A 3 19.73 -8.42 -15.64
C VAL A 3 20.64 -7.64 -14.70
N VAL A 4 20.57 -6.31 -14.74
CA VAL A 4 21.21 -5.44 -13.75
C VAL A 4 20.45 -5.70 -12.43
N ARG A 5 20.99 -6.57 -11.59
CA ARG A 5 20.49 -6.79 -10.24
C ARG A 5 20.93 -5.59 -9.41
N GLY A 6 19.94 -4.83 -8.91
CA GLY A 6 20.19 -3.77 -7.96
C GLY A 6 20.99 -4.29 -6.79
N GLU A 7 21.78 -3.42 -6.15
CA GLU A 7 22.58 -3.74 -4.97
C GLU A 7 21.64 -4.24 -3.86
N HIS A 8 21.57 -5.55 -3.68
CA HIS A 8 20.95 -6.21 -2.52
C HIS A 8 21.83 -6.01 -1.26
N GLY A 9 22.17 -4.75 -0.97
CA GLY A 9 23.34 -4.44 -0.17
C GLY A 9 23.13 -3.84 1.20
N LYS A 10 21.95 -3.62 1.71
CA LYS A 10 21.81 -3.30 3.14
C LYS A 10 21.24 -4.53 3.85
N MET A 11 22.09 -5.18 4.66
CA MET A 11 21.65 -6.23 5.58
C MET A 11 20.57 -5.64 6.50
N THR A 12 19.30 -5.84 6.15
CA THR A 12 18.16 -5.55 7.01
C THR A 12 18.13 -6.63 8.10
N GLY A 13 18.50 -6.25 9.31
CA GLY A 13 18.59 -7.15 10.45
C GLY A 13 20.02 -7.64 10.74
N LYS A 14 20.52 -7.30 11.90
CA LYS A 14 21.84 -7.76 12.39
C LYS A 14 21.77 -9.16 13.02
N PHE A 15 20.57 -9.59 13.43
CA PHE A 15 20.33 -10.81 14.18
C PHE A 15 19.21 -11.64 13.56
N CYS A 16 19.30 -12.96 13.71
CA CYS A 16 18.25 -13.88 13.31
C CYS A 16 17.01 -13.69 14.19
N ARG A 17 15.87 -13.42 13.59
CA ARG A 17 14.61 -13.21 14.31
C ARG A 17 14.03 -14.47 14.96
N GLU A 18 14.47 -15.67 14.52
CA GLU A 18 14.01 -16.95 15.07
C GLU A 18 14.79 -17.33 16.33
N CYS A 19 16.11 -17.11 16.34
CA CYS A 19 16.98 -17.61 17.43
C CYS A 19 17.90 -16.53 18.03
N GLY A 20 17.83 -15.28 17.58
CA GLY A 20 18.66 -14.19 18.08
C GLY A 20 20.14 -14.25 17.70
N THR A 21 20.61 -15.27 16.98
CA THR A 21 22.02 -15.38 16.57
C THR A 21 22.38 -14.29 15.57
N LYS A 22 23.57 -13.70 15.70
CA LYS A 22 24.09 -12.72 14.75
C LYS A 22 24.20 -13.33 13.36
N LEU A 23 23.64 -12.64 12.37
CA LEU A 23 23.71 -13.04 10.97
C LEU A 23 25.09 -12.78 10.40
N VAL A 24 25.53 -13.67 9.49
CA VAL A 24 26.79 -13.53 8.75
C VAL A 24 26.50 -13.47 7.24
N PRO A 25 27.29 -12.71 6.47
CA PRO A 25 27.17 -12.74 5.02
C PRO A 25 27.62 -14.11 4.49
N LYS A 26 26.82 -14.72 3.62
CA LYS A 26 27.13 -16.00 2.97
C LYS A 26 26.64 -16.00 1.54
N GLU A 27 27.46 -16.52 0.65
CA GLU A 27 27.10 -16.65 -0.77
C GLU A 27 25.99 -17.68 -0.94
N LEU A 28 24.99 -17.30 -1.72
CA LEU A 28 23.90 -18.16 -2.20
C LEU A 28 23.97 -18.16 -3.72
N LYS A 29 24.10 -19.37 -4.32
CA LYS A 29 24.18 -19.54 -5.77
C LYS A 29 23.05 -18.82 -6.48
N ASN A 30 23.38 -17.98 -7.45
CA ASN A 30 22.49 -17.13 -8.26
C ASN A 30 21.85 -15.92 -7.53
N GLU A 31 22.02 -15.79 -6.20
CA GLU A 31 21.47 -14.68 -5.40
C GLU A 31 22.56 -13.73 -4.88
N GLY A 32 23.83 -14.15 -4.89
CA GLY A 32 24.93 -13.37 -4.34
C GLY A 32 25.05 -13.51 -2.82
N ILE A 33 25.49 -12.45 -2.14
CA ILE A 33 25.68 -12.44 -0.68
C ILE A 33 24.33 -12.19 -0.01
N VAL A 34 23.90 -13.16 0.79
CA VAL A 34 22.64 -13.11 1.57
C VAL A 34 22.95 -13.33 3.05
N PRO A 35 22.26 -12.62 3.97
CA PRO A 35 22.39 -12.89 5.40
C PRO A 35 22.07 -14.35 5.73
N TYR A 36 22.95 -15.00 6.50
CA TYR A 36 22.83 -16.40 6.89
C TYR A 36 22.89 -16.53 8.41
N CYS A 37 22.01 -17.35 8.97
CA CYS A 37 22.04 -17.71 10.38
C CYS A 37 22.83 -19.01 10.57
N PRO A 38 24.02 -18.99 11.19
CA PRO A 38 24.80 -20.20 11.39
C PRO A 38 24.17 -21.18 12.39
N SER A 39 23.36 -20.68 13.33
CA SER A 39 22.65 -21.51 14.30
C SER A 39 21.46 -22.25 13.71
N CYS A 40 20.64 -21.55 12.91
CA CYS A 40 19.48 -22.18 12.24
C CYS A 40 19.84 -22.92 10.95
N GLY A 41 21.03 -22.69 10.39
CA GLY A 41 21.44 -23.27 9.12
C GLY A 41 20.67 -22.70 7.90
N GLN A 42 20.14 -21.47 7.99
CA GLN A 42 19.22 -20.91 6.99
C GLN A 42 19.61 -19.50 6.56
N TYR A 43 19.36 -19.20 5.29
CA TYR A 43 19.43 -17.84 4.76
C TYR A 43 18.26 -17.00 5.27
N ARG A 44 18.47 -15.69 5.40
CA ARG A 44 17.48 -14.70 5.83
C ARG A 44 17.39 -13.61 4.80
N PHE A 45 16.33 -13.66 4.01
CA PHE A 45 16.04 -12.62 3.02
C PHE A 45 15.49 -11.35 3.68
N PRO A 46 15.64 -10.19 3.04
CA PRO A 46 15.05 -8.94 3.52
C PRO A 46 13.56 -9.11 3.80
N GLN A 47 13.10 -8.47 4.85
CA GLN A 47 11.70 -8.44 5.22
C GLN A 47 11.26 -7.00 5.35
N TYR A 48 10.10 -6.73 4.86
CA TYR A 48 9.43 -5.44 4.90
C TYR A 48 7.93 -5.66 5.06
N ASN A 49 7.24 -4.62 5.47
CA ASN A 49 5.79 -4.66 5.54
C ASN A 49 5.18 -4.62 4.14
N VAL A 50 3.98 -5.17 4.01
CA VAL A 50 3.18 -5.02 2.79
C VAL A 50 1.90 -4.30 3.19
N ALA A 51 1.53 -3.28 2.42
CA ALA A 51 0.32 -2.52 2.65
C ALA A 51 -0.41 -2.23 1.34
N VAL A 52 -1.73 -2.14 1.42
CA VAL A 52 -2.57 -1.65 0.34
C VAL A 52 -2.88 -0.18 0.55
N ILE A 53 -2.95 0.59 -0.52
CA ILE A 53 -3.44 1.97 -0.53
C ILE A 53 -4.43 2.12 -1.68
N MET A 54 -5.61 2.67 -1.39
CA MET A 54 -6.78 2.50 -2.23
C MET A 54 -7.39 3.82 -2.66
N ILE A 55 -7.56 4.00 -3.97
CA ILE A 55 -8.37 5.06 -4.57
C ILE A 55 -9.79 4.53 -4.66
N VAL A 56 -10.68 4.99 -3.79
CA VAL A 56 -12.07 4.51 -3.73
C VAL A 56 -12.95 5.40 -4.59
N VAL A 57 -13.57 4.81 -5.60
CA VAL A 57 -14.42 5.48 -6.59
C VAL A 57 -15.86 5.03 -6.41
N ASN A 58 -16.77 5.99 -6.30
CA ASN A 58 -18.21 5.74 -6.38
C ASN A 58 -18.63 5.57 -7.84
N GLU A 59 -19.10 4.37 -8.22
CA GLU A 59 -19.48 4.07 -9.60
C GLU A 59 -20.68 4.89 -10.09
N SER A 60 -21.51 5.42 -9.18
CA SER A 60 -22.71 6.19 -9.55
C SER A 60 -22.43 7.66 -9.81
N THR A 61 -21.46 8.26 -9.12
CA THR A 61 -21.15 9.71 -9.19
C THR A 61 -19.78 10.01 -9.78
N ASP A 62 -18.94 9.00 -9.97
CA ASP A 62 -17.51 9.10 -10.37
C ASP A 62 -16.66 9.93 -9.41
N GLU A 63 -17.10 10.09 -8.16
CA GLU A 63 -16.38 10.78 -7.11
C GLU A 63 -15.39 9.86 -6.41
N ILE A 64 -14.34 10.45 -5.84
CA ILE A 64 -13.28 9.79 -5.10
C ILE A 64 -13.41 10.09 -3.60
N LEU A 65 -13.38 9.04 -2.78
CA LEU A 65 -13.37 9.15 -1.34
C LEU A 65 -11.98 9.54 -0.83
N LEU A 66 -11.92 10.60 -0.04
CA LEU A 66 -10.76 10.93 0.78
C LEU A 66 -11.18 10.95 2.27
N ILE A 67 -10.25 10.55 3.14
CA ILE A 67 -10.47 10.44 4.57
C ILE A 67 -9.46 11.28 5.36
N GLN A 68 -9.81 11.61 6.60
CA GLN A 68 -8.91 12.16 7.61
C GLN A 68 -8.84 11.20 8.78
N GLN A 69 -7.64 10.96 9.33
CA GLN A 69 -7.40 10.00 10.39
C GLN A 69 -6.52 10.58 11.50
N TYR A 70 -6.70 10.06 12.72
CA TYR A 70 -5.86 10.33 13.89
C TYR A 70 -5.71 11.83 14.22
N GLY A 71 -6.80 12.58 14.16
CA GLY A 71 -6.85 14.02 14.47
C GLY A 71 -6.08 14.91 13.46
N ARG A 72 -5.67 14.39 12.32
CA ARG A 72 -4.93 15.15 11.31
C ARG A 72 -5.91 15.78 10.30
N PRO A 73 -5.84 17.10 10.06
CA PRO A 73 -6.80 17.79 9.19
C PRO A 73 -6.53 17.60 7.69
N SER A 74 -5.58 16.76 7.31
CA SER A 74 -5.23 16.52 5.90
C SER A 74 -5.94 15.29 5.35
N TYR A 75 -6.46 15.39 4.14
CA TYR A 75 -7.06 14.27 3.43
C TYR A 75 -6.02 13.31 2.87
N ILE A 76 -6.31 12.03 3.00
CA ILE A 76 -5.48 10.91 2.50
C ILE A 76 -6.37 9.85 1.84
N LEU A 77 -5.74 8.86 1.20
CA LEU A 77 -6.40 7.66 0.71
C LEU A 77 -6.57 6.64 1.83
N VAL A 78 -7.57 5.78 1.72
CA VAL A 78 -7.74 4.60 2.58
C VAL A 78 -6.55 3.66 2.39
N ALA A 79 -5.97 3.16 3.49
CA ALA A 79 -4.79 2.30 3.43
C ALA A 79 -4.71 1.39 4.66
N GLY A 80 -4.19 0.18 4.48
CA GLY A 80 -3.98 -0.74 5.58
C GLY A 80 -2.90 -1.78 5.31
N TYR A 81 -2.41 -2.41 6.38
CA TYR A 81 -1.41 -3.47 6.27
C TYR A 81 -2.04 -4.80 5.87
N VAL A 82 -1.32 -5.52 5.01
CA VAL A 82 -1.67 -6.89 4.64
C VAL A 82 -1.27 -7.84 5.77
N THR A 83 -2.19 -8.65 6.24
CA THR A 83 -1.95 -9.63 7.29
C THR A 83 -1.42 -10.95 6.71
N ARG A 84 -0.78 -11.75 7.55
CA ARG A 84 -0.20 -13.02 7.10
C ARG A 84 -1.29 -14.00 6.64
N GLY A 85 -1.15 -14.51 5.42
CA GLY A 85 -2.10 -15.45 4.83
C GLY A 85 -3.25 -14.80 4.07
N GLU A 86 -3.27 -13.47 3.99
CA GLU A 86 -4.26 -12.68 3.25
C GLU A 86 -3.72 -12.33 1.85
N SER A 87 -4.57 -12.34 0.83
CA SER A 87 -4.26 -11.78 -0.48
C SER A 87 -4.37 -10.24 -0.45
N LEU A 88 -3.76 -9.56 -1.43
CA LEU A 88 -3.87 -8.10 -1.53
C LEU A 88 -5.32 -7.66 -1.74
N GLU A 89 -6.07 -8.42 -2.54
CA GLU A 89 -7.48 -8.15 -2.82
C GLU A 89 -8.36 -8.36 -1.57
N ASP A 90 -8.05 -9.37 -0.73
CA ASP A 90 -8.77 -9.57 0.53
C ASP A 90 -8.45 -8.47 1.53
N ALA A 91 -7.19 -8.04 1.60
CA ALA A 91 -6.80 -6.88 2.40
C ALA A 91 -7.56 -5.62 1.98
N CYS A 92 -7.67 -5.34 0.66
CA CYS A 92 -8.47 -4.24 0.16
C CYS A 92 -9.93 -4.32 0.61
N ARG A 93 -10.56 -5.50 0.49
CA ARG A 93 -11.96 -5.70 0.90
C ARG A 93 -12.16 -5.54 2.40
N ARG A 94 -11.25 -6.07 3.19
CA ARG A 94 -11.28 -5.97 4.66
C ARG A 94 -11.14 -4.53 5.10
N GLU A 95 -10.10 -3.81 4.66
CA GLU A 95 -9.85 -2.42 5.05
C GLU A 95 -11.01 -1.49 4.66
N ILE A 96 -11.55 -1.63 3.43
CA ILE A 96 -12.74 -0.86 3.02
C ILE A 96 -13.93 -1.15 3.91
N ARG A 97 -14.17 -2.41 4.25
CA ARG A 97 -15.28 -2.77 5.16
C ARG A 97 -15.04 -2.25 6.57
N GLU A 98 -13.82 -2.37 7.10
CA GLU A 98 -13.49 -1.97 8.48
C GLU A 98 -13.51 -0.45 8.66
N GLU A 99 -12.92 0.31 7.72
CA GLU A 99 -12.83 1.76 7.83
C GLU A 99 -14.06 2.51 7.32
N THR A 100 -14.80 1.95 6.38
CA THR A 100 -15.88 2.67 5.68
C THR A 100 -17.22 1.95 5.67
N GLY A 101 -17.29 0.70 6.11
CA GLY A 101 -18.49 -0.14 6.08
C GLY A 101 -18.95 -0.56 4.67
N MET A 102 -18.37 0.00 3.62
CA MET A 102 -18.82 -0.20 2.25
C MET A 102 -18.45 -1.57 1.69
N THR A 103 -19.23 -2.01 0.69
CA THR A 103 -18.99 -3.24 -0.05
C THR A 103 -18.29 -2.95 -1.37
N VAL A 104 -17.17 -3.64 -1.60
CA VAL A 104 -16.36 -3.52 -2.82
C VAL A 104 -17.03 -4.26 -3.97
N SER A 105 -17.33 -3.58 -5.08
CA SER A 105 -17.87 -4.17 -6.30
C SER A 105 -16.78 -4.69 -7.23
N ARG A 106 -15.69 -3.92 -7.40
CA ARG A 106 -14.59 -4.23 -8.31
C ARG A 106 -13.27 -3.70 -7.76
N ILE A 107 -12.17 -4.41 -8.07
CA ILE A 107 -10.80 -4.05 -7.71
C ILE A 107 -9.97 -3.99 -8.99
N LYS A 108 -9.18 -2.92 -9.18
CA LYS A 108 -8.19 -2.77 -10.26
C LYS A 108 -6.83 -2.50 -9.63
N TYR A 109 -5.83 -3.32 -9.92
CA TYR A 109 -4.45 -3.03 -9.54
C TYR A 109 -3.90 -1.88 -10.40
N ASN A 110 -3.20 -0.94 -9.77
CA ASN A 110 -2.56 0.18 -10.46
C ASN A 110 -1.03 -0.02 -10.52
N ARG A 111 -0.35 0.05 -9.38
CA ARG A 111 1.12 -0.03 -9.28
C ARG A 111 1.59 -0.35 -7.87
N THR A 112 2.90 -0.57 -7.71
CA THR A 112 3.55 -0.66 -6.40
C THR A 112 4.66 0.37 -6.28
N GLU A 113 4.97 0.73 -5.03
CA GLU A 113 6.14 1.53 -4.69
C GLU A 113 6.67 1.12 -3.31
N PHE A 114 7.99 1.03 -3.17
CA PHE A 114 8.60 0.83 -1.87
C PHE A 114 8.72 2.15 -1.13
N PHE A 115 8.13 2.23 0.06
CA PHE A 115 8.12 3.42 0.89
C PHE A 115 9.09 3.28 2.04
N GLU A 116 10.27 3.87 1.91
CA GLU A 116 11.39 3.72 2.86
C GLU A 116 11.04 4.17 4.29
N LYS A 117 10.20 5.21 4.45
CA LYS A 117 9.86 5.76 5.78
C LYS A 117 9.16 4.77 6.70
N SER A 118 8.40 3.83 6.17
CA SER A 118 7.71 2.79 6.92
C SER A 118 8.21 1.38 6.62
N ASP A 119 9.32 1.25 5.84
CA ASP A 119 9.84 -0.05 5.39
C ASP A 119 8.73 -0.93 4.82
N SER A 120 7.98 -0.38 3.86
CA SER A 120 6.77 -1.01 3.35
C SER A 120 6.71 -1.03 1.82
N LEU A 121 6.33 -2.16 1.25
CA LEU A 121 5.87 -2.24 -0.13
C LEU A 121 4.40 -1.80 -0.18
N MET A 122 4.17 -0.64 -0.78
CA MET A 122 2.83 -0.06 -0.95
C MET A 122 2.23 -0.51 -2.27
N CYS A 123 1.13 -1.25 -2.22
CA CYS A 123 0.41 -1.76 -3.39
C CYS A 123 -0.84 -0.89 -3.61
N ASN A 124 -0.85 -0.12 -4.71
CA ASN A 124 -1.95 0.79 -5.01
C ASN A 124 -3.01 0.11 -5.87
N PHE A 125 -4.26 0.29 -5.45
CA PHE A 125 -5.46 -0.22 -6.13
C PHE A 125 -6.49 0.89 -6.34
N THR A 126 -7.31 0.75 -7.39
CA THR A 126 -8.58 1.43 -7.51
C THR A 126 -9.69 0.49 -7.06
N ILE A 127 -10.49 0.94 -6.12
CA ILE A 127 -11.63 0.22 -5.54
C ILE A 127 -12.90 0.90 -6.01
N PHE A 128 -13.83 0.13 -6.53
CA PHE A 128 -15.13 0.62 -6.95
C PHE A 128 -16.21 0.19 -5.95
N VAL A 129 -17.07 1.14 -5.58
CA VAL A 129 -18.23 0.91 -4.72
C VAL A 129 -19.49 1.39 -5.42
N LYS A 130 -20.59 0.64 -5.29
CA LYS A 130 -21.86 0.99 -5.96
C LYS A 130 -22.74 1.89 -5.12
N ASP A 131 -22.75 1.65 -3.82
CA ASP A 131 -23.61 2.36 -2.87
C ASP A 131 -22.78 3.09 -1.82
N ALA A 132 -22.73 4.40 -1.97
CA ALA A 132 -22.06 5.27 -0.99
C ALA A 132 -22.94 5.54 0.24
N SER A 133 -24.23 5.16 0.24
CA SER A 133 -25.13 5.31 1.40
C SER A 133 -24.78 4.33 2.53
N GLU A 134 -24.08 3.23 2.21
CA GLU A 134 -23.54 2.30 3.21
C GLU A 134 -22.40 2.89 4.02
N LEU A 135 -21.83 4.06 3.62
CA LEU A 135 -20.64 4.61 4.24
C LEU A 135 -20.90 5.00 5.71
N HIS A 136 -20.22 4.29 6.58
CA HIS A 136 -20.11 4.60 8.02
C HIS A 136 -18.69 4.31 8.48
N THR A 137 -18.06 5.26 9.12
CA THR A 137 -16.64 5.15 9.50
C THR A 137 -16.48 4.53 10.88
N ASN A 138 -15.33 3.87 11.08
CA ASN A 138 -14.89 3.39 12.39
C ASN A 138 -14.19 4.52 13.18
N TYR A 139 -13.62 4.18 14.34
CA TYR A 139 -12.92 5.12 15.22
C TYR A 139 -11.58 5.65 14.65
N GLU A 140 -11.05 5.05 13.59
CA GLU A 140 -9.78 5.47 12.96
C GLU A 140 -10.00 6.63 12.00
N VAL A 141 -11.21 6.74 11.41
CA VAL A 141 -11.56 7.76 10.43
C VAL A 141 -12.32 8.89 11.11
N ASP A 142 -11.68 10.04 11.26
CA ASP A 142 -12.27 11.23 11.89
C ASP A 142 -13.28 11.94 10.99
N ARG A 143 -12.98 11.98 9.70
CA ARG A 143 -13.80 12.63 8.66
C ARG A 143 -13.61 11.97 7.31
N TYR A 144 -14.61 12.11 6.46
CA TYR A 144 -14.54 11.70 5.06
C TYR A 144 -15.29 12.71 4.18
N ALA A 145 -14.93 12.73 2.90
CA ALA A 145 -15.70 13.46 1.88
C ALA A 145 -15.50 12.78 0.52
N TRP A 146 -16.54 12.85 -0.28
CA TRP A 146 -16.51 12.53 -1.69
C TRP A 146 -16.14 13.79 -2.48
N PHE A 147 -15.23 13.62 -3.43
CA PHE A 147 -14.69 14.70 -4.23
C PHE A 147 -14.77 14.34 -5.71
N THR A 148 -15.08 15.30 -6.55
CA THR A 148 -14.81 15.18 -7.98
C THR A 148 -13.30 14.94 -8.21
N ARG A 149 -12.92 14.47 -9.39
CA ARG A 149 -11.51 14.16 -9.70
C ARG A 149 -10.58 15.37 -9.51
N ASP A 150 -11.03 16.57 -9.93
CA ASP A 150 -10.26 17.81 -9.76
C ASP A 150 -10.17 18.25 -8.30
N GLU A 151 -11.27 18.14 -7.57
CA GLU A 151 -11.27 18.45 -6.12
C GLU A 151 -10.44 17.45 -5.33
N ALA A 152 -10.48 16.15 -5.65
CA ALA A 152 -9.62 15.14 -5.00
C ALA A 152 -8.14 15.47 -5.19
N ARG A 153 -7.74 15.86 -6.41
CA ARG A 153 -6.38 16.35 -6.72
C ARG A 153 -5.99 17.57 -5.89
N ALA A 154 -6.92 18.51 -5.70
CA ALA A 154 -6.67 19.75 -4.96
C ALA A 154 -6.64 19.57 -3.44
N ASN A 155 -7.38 18.59 -2.91
CA ASN A 155 -7.58 18.39 -1.47
C ASN A 155 -6.68 17.31 -0.85
N ILE A 156 -6.11 16.40 -1.65
CA ILE A 156 -5.19 15.38 -1.15
C ILE A 156 -3.97 16.02 -0.47
N ARG A 157 -3.49 15.42 0.62
CA ARG A 157 -2.31 15.90 1.34
C ARG A 157 -1.10 16.05 0.41
N PRO A 158 -0.55 17.25 0.25
CA PRO A 158 0.57 17.51 -0.65
C PRO A 158 1.86 16.83 -0.17
N ASN A 159 2.75 16.49 -1.11
CA ASN A 159 4.04 15.84 -0.90
C ASN A 159 3.92 14.49 -0.15
N SER A 160 2.81 13.80 -0.32
CA SER A 160 2.54 12.50 0.28
C SER A 160 2.57 11.38 -0.76
N LEU A 161 2.73 10.14 -0.28
CA LEU A 161 2.59 8.97 -1.13
C LEU A 161 1.16 8.83 -1.69
N ALA A 162 0.16 9.24 -0.91
CA ALA A 162 -1.24 9.24 -1.33
C ALA A 162 -1.46 10.18 -2.53
N GLU A 163 -0.91 11.41 -2.48
CA GLU A 163 -0.94 12.32 -3.62
C GLU A 163 -0.27 11.72 -4.85
N LYS A 164 0.93 11.15 -4.69
CA LYS A 164 1.65 10.54 -5.81
C LYS A 164 0.83 9.47 -6.52
N PHE A 165 0.17 8.60 -5.78
CA PHE A 165 -0.67 7.55 -6.36
C PHE A 165 -1.95 8.12 -6.99
N LEU A 166 -2.61 9.05 -6.32
CA LEU A 166 -3.84 9.67 -6.83
C LEU A 166 -3.58 10.45 -8.13
N VAL A 167 -2.55 11.29 -8.14
CA VAL A 167 -2.19 12.09 -9.33
C VAL A 167 -1.84 11.17 -10.50
N ALA A 168 -1.04 10.13 -10.26
CA ALA A 168 -0.68 9.18 -11.30
C ALA A 168 -1.90 8.46 -11.90
N TYR A 169 -2.86 8.06 -11.06
CA TYR A 169 -4.13 7.48 -11.50
C TYR A 169 -4.94 8.44 -12.36
N LEU A 170 -5.13 9.68 -11.89
CA LEU A 170 -5.90 10.70 -12.61
C LEU A 170 -5.28 11.05 -13.97
N ASP A 171 -3.95 11.10 -14.05
CA ASP A 171 -3.22 11.40 -15.29
C ASP A 171 -3.31 10.24 -16.29
N GLU A 172 -3.39 9.00 -15.84
CA GLU A 172 -3.57 7.83 -16.70
C GLU A 172 -4.99 7.77 -17.27
N GLU A 173 -6.02 7.95 -16.43
CA GLU A 173 -7.42 7.98 -16.86
C GLU A 173 -7.69 9.10 -17.91
N GLN A 174 -7.06 10.27 -17.77
CA GLN A 174 -7.15 11.35 -18.76
C GLN A 174 -6.52 11.01 -20.10
N LYS A 175 -5.51 10.13 -20.12
CA LYS A 175 -4.87 9.67 -21.38
C LYS A 175 -5.69 8.60 -22.08
N GLU A 176 -6.36 7.73 -21.32
CA GLU A 176 -7.23 6.68 -21.86
C GLU A 176 -8.55 7.24 -22.43
N ALA A 177 -8.99 8.43 -21.97
CA ALA A 177 -10.20 9.12 -22.41
C ALA A 177 -10.02 9.95 -23.70
N LYS A 178 -8.80 10.09 -24.22
CA LYS A 178 -8.45 10.82 -25.46
C LYS A 178 -8.20 9.87 -26.63
#